data_badb8e0c81b17817c6893e6a8c9aabdd
#
_entry.id   badb8e0c81b17817c6893e6a8c9aabdd
#
_cell.length_a   1.000
_cell.length_b   1.000
_cell.length_c   1.000
_cell.angle_alpha   90.00
_cell.angle_beta   90.00
_cell.angle_gamma   90.00
#
_symmetry.space_group_name_H-M   'P 1'
#
loop_
_entity.id
_entity.type
_entity.pdbx_description
1 polymer ?
#
loop_
_entity_poly.entity_id
_entity_poly.type
_entity_poly.pdbx_seq_one_letter_code
_entity_poly.pdbx_strand_id
1 'polypeptide(L)'
;MSFRDDLDRQRAQIMRAVRQAGNDWAEAMRAHKLAPPDTGFAGRLRSLSEAATTEQVAWEHAHAAGLLWRPIPGAEQAEPPYELRAGTGRRGPAELWPRFDESVAALNRAITGSDAAVVADAFGELSEAASALADAVAREDEAAGARTASRTAA
;
A
#
# COMPACT_ATOMS: atom_id res chain seq x y z
N MET A 1 -13.33 15.24 34.34
CA MET A 1 -12.81 14.09 33.59
C MET A 1 -11.39 13.79 34.03
N SER A 2 -11.08 12.53 34.26
CA SER A 2 -9.72 12.15 34.68
C SER A 2 -8.78 12.08 33.49
N PHE A 3 -7.50 12.24 33.75
CA PHE A 3 -6.40 12.04 32.76
C PHE A 3 -6.48 10.66 32.11
N ARG A 4 -6.90 9.65 32.87
CA ARG A 4 -7.05 8.27 32.40
C ARG A 4 -8.15 8.16 31.33
N ASP A 5 -9.27 8.85 31.52
CA ASP A 5 -10.38 8.86 30.56
C ASP A 5 -9.96 9.51 29.23
N ASP A 6 -9.14 10.54 29.29
CA ASP A 6 -8.61 11.21 28.10
C ASP A 6 -7.64 10.29 27.33
N LEU A 7 -6.79 9.55 28.04
CA LEU A 7 -5.89 8.57 27.45
C LEU A 7 -6.67 7.44 26.78
N ASP A 8 -7.67 6.89 27.43
CA ASP A 8 -8.51 5.81 26.88
C ASP A 8 -9.24 6.27 25.63
N ARG A 9 -9.73 7.50 25.62
CA ARG A 9 -10.40 8.10 24.48
C ARG A 9 -9.45 8.28 23.30
N GLN A 10 -8.24 8.76 23.57
CA GLN A 10 -7.19 8.94 22.58
C GLN A 10 -6.78 7.61 21.95
N ARG A 11 -6.58 6.57 22.76
CA ARG A 11 -6.28 5.22 22.30
C ARG A 11 -7.40 4.66 21.42
N ALA A 12 -8.66 4.87 21.82
CA ALA A 12 -9.80 4.43 21.03
C ALA A 12 -9.85 5.11 19.66
N GLN A 13 -9.52 6.41 19.59
CA GLN A 13 -9.44 7.14 18.32
C GLN A 13 -8.34 6.59 17.43
N ILE A 14 -7.17 6.32 17.99
CA ILE A 14 -6.04 5.74 17.24
C ILE A 14 -6.42 4.36 16.69
N MET A 15 -7.04 3.52 17.51
CA MET A 15 -7.45 2.18 17.06
C MET A 15 -8.51 2.23 15.97
N ARG A 16 -9.43 3.20 16.04
CA ARG A 16 -10.38 3.41 14.94
C ARG A 16 -9.69 3.85 13.65
N ALA A 17 -8.69 4.72 13.74
CA ALA A 17 -7.92 5.16 12.59
C ALA A 17 -7.14 4.00 11.96
N VAL A 18 -6.52 3.15 12.77
CA VAL A 18 -5.82 1.94 12.30
C VAL A 18 -6.79 1.00 11.58
N ARG A 19 -7.97 0.80 12.16
CA ARG A 19 -8.99 -0.08 11.56
C ARG A 19 -9.50 0.47 10.24
N GLN A 20 -9.77 1.77 10.17
CA GLN A 20 -10.21 2.41 8.94
C GLN A 20 -9.12 2.36 7.86
N ALA A 21 -7.87 2.63 8.22
CA ALA A 21 -6.74 2.51 7.30
C ALA A 21 -6.60 1.08 6.77
N GLY A 22 -6.79 0.08 7.63
CA GLY A 22 -6.79 -1.32 7.24
C GLY A 22 -7.88 -1.68 6.23
N ASN A 23 -9.08 -1.13 6.41
CA ASN A 23 -10.18 -1.32 5.46
C ASN A 23 -9.88 -0.65 4.12
N ASP A 24 -9.35 0.56 4.13
CA ASP A 24 -8.99 1.29 2.92
C ASP A 24 -7.87 0.57 2.15
N TRP A 25 -6.90 0.05 2.88
CA TRP A 25 -5.81 -0.75 2.31
C TRP A 25 -6.35 -2.02 1.64
N ALA A 26 -7.20 -2.76 2.32
CA ALA A 26 -7.80 -3.99 1.81
C ALA A 26 -8.61 -3.72 0.53
N GLU A 27 -9.35 -2.61 0.49
CA GLU A 27 -10.12 -2.20 -0.68
C GLU A 27 -9.20 -1.85 -1.86
N ALA A 28 -8.14 -1.07 -1.61
CA ALA A 28 -7.17 -0.69 -2.64
C ALA A 28 -6.46 -1.92 -3.23
N MET A 29 -6.08 -2.87 -2.38
CA MET A 29 -5.47 -4.13 -2.82
C MET A 29 -6.41 -4.96 -3.65
N ARG A 30 -7.66 -5.08 -3.23
CA ARG A 30 -8.67 -5.84 -3.97
C ARG A 30 -8.89 -5.25 -5.36
N ALA A 31 -9.02 -3.93 -5.45
CA ALA A 31 -9.16 -3.23 -6.72
C ALA A 31 -7.96 -3.45 -7.64
N HIS A 32 -6.76 -3.39 -7.08
CA HIS A 32 -5.53 -3.63 -7.84
C HIS A 32 -5.41 -5.08 -8.32
N LYS A 33 -5.72 -6.05 -7.45
CA LYS A 33 -5.58 -7.48 -7.73
C LYS A 33 -6.58 -7.99 -8.77
N LEU A 34 -7.80 -7.47 -8.74
CA LEU A 34 -8.90 -7.97 -9.59
C LEU A 34 -8.98 -7.28 -10.95
N ALA A 35 -8.37 -6.13 -11.11
CA ALA A 35 -8.43 -5.39 -12.35
C ALA A 35 -7.32 -5.83 -13.33
N PRO A 36 -7.62 -5.88 -14.64
CA PRO A 36 -6.59 -6.17 -15.62
C PRO A 36 -5.53 -5.05 -15.66
N PRO A 37 -4.27 -5.38 -16.01
CA PRO A 37 -3.17 -4.40 -15.98
C PRO A 37 -3.13 -3.49 -17.22
N ASP A 38 -4.27 -2.98 -17.62
CA ASP A 38 -4.46 -2.12 -18.77
C ASP A 38 -4.67 -0.65 -18.36
N THR A 39 -5.66 0.02 -18.95
CA THR A 39 -6.01 1.40 -18.62
C THR A 39 -6.37 1.53 -17.14
N GLY A 40 -5.82 2.56 -16.48
CA GLY A 40 -6.05 2.80 -15.06
C GLY A 40 -5.06 2.11 -14.13
N PHE A 41 -4.09 1.38 -14.64
CA PHE A 41 -3.09 0.70 -13.81
C PHE A 41 -2.30 1.69 -12.96
N ALA A 42 -1.85 2.81 -13.54
CA ALA A 42 -1.16 3.85 -12.78
C ALA A 42 -2.04 4.44 -11.68
N GLY A 43 -3.32 4.67 -11.97
CA GLY A 43 -4.29 5.17 -10.99
C GLY A 43 -4.49 4.20 -9.82
N ARG A 44 -4.56 2.90 -10.10
CA ARG A 44 -4.67 1.87 -9.05
C ARG A 44 -3.41 1.79 -8.20
N LEU A 45 -2.23 1.92 -8.80
CA LEU A 45 -0.97 2.00 -8.05
C LEU A 45 -0.91 3.23 -7.15
N ARG A 46 -1.41 4.38 -7.62
CA ARG A 46 -1.50 5.60 -6.80
C ARG A 46 -2.45 5.41 -5.62
N SER A 47 -3.59 4.78 -5.85
CA SER A 47 -4.54 4.45 -4.77
C SER A 47 -3.89 3.54 -3.74
N LEU A 48 -3.11 2.55 -4.19
CA LEU A 48 -2.36 1.66 -3.31
C LEU A 48 -1.31 2.44 -2.51
N SER A 49 -0.58 3.35 -3.15
CA SER A 49 0.39 4.22 -2.49
C SER A 49 -0.26 5.11 -1.43
N GLU A 50 -1.39 5.73 -1.75
CA GLU A 50 -2.13 6.59 -0.81
C GLU A 50 -2.65 5.79 0.39
N ALA A 51 -3.21 4.62 0.15
CA ALA A 51 -3.68 3.74 1.21
C ALA A 51 -2.53 3.27 2.11
N ALA A 52 -1.37 2.96 1.52
CA ALA A 52 -0.17 2.61 2.28
C ALA A 52 0.34 3.77 3.14
N THR A 53 0.29 5.00 2.63
CA THR A 53 0.65 6.19 3.40
C THR A 53 -0.31 6.40 4.58
N THR A 54 -1.59 6.21 4.38
CA THR A 54 -2.60 6.30 5.44
C THR A 54 -2.33 5.26 6.52
N GLU A 55 -2.00 4.02 6.13
CA GLU A 55 -1.61 2.97 7.06
C GLU A 55 -0.34 3.34 7.83
N GLN A 56 0.67 3.85 7.13
CA GLN A 56 1.93 4.29 7.75
C GLN A 56 1.67 5.29 8.87
N VAL A 57 0.90 6.33 8.59
CA VAL A 57 0.59 7.39 9.55
C VAL A 57 -0.17 6.81 10.74
N ALA A 58 -1.16 5.97 10.49
CA ALA A 58 -1.95 5.34 11.56
C ALA A 58 -1.08 4.48 12.48
N TRP A 59 -0.17 3.69 11.94
CA TRP A 59 0.74 2.84 12.72
C TRP A 59 1.83 3.63 13.44
N GLU A 60 2.30 4.74 12.88
CA GLU A 60 3.21 5.66 13.58
C GLU A 60 2.54 6.26 14.82
N HIS A 61 1.28 6.66 14.71
CA HIS A 61 0.52 7.16 15.85
C HIS A 61 0.28 6.07 16.89
N ALA A 62 0.00 4.85 16.46
CA ALA A 62 -0.17 3.71 17.35
C ALA A 62 1.12 3.40 18.10
N HIS A 63 2.25 3.43 17.42
CA HIS A 63 3.57 3.23 18.04
C HIS A 63 3.86 4.32 19.08
N ALA A 64 3.64 5.59 18.73
CA ALA A 64 3.86 6.73 19.63
C ALA A 64 2.97 6.67 20.87
N ALA A 65 1.77 6.09 20.75
CA ALA A 65 0.86 5.90 21.87
C ALA A 65 1.17 4.65 22.70
N GLY A 66 2.22 3.90 22.35
CA GLY A 66 2.61 2.68 23.04
C GLY A 66 1.71 1.49 22.77
N LEU A 67 0.94 1.51 21.69
CA LEU A 67 0.12 0.39 21.28
C LEU A 67 0.97 -0.65 20.55
N LEU A 68 0.85 -1.90 20.95
CA LEU A 68 1.57 -3.01 20.34
C LEU A 68 0.77 -3.54 19.15
N TRP A 69 1.46 -3.80 18.05
CA TRP A 69 0.89 -4.57 16.97
C TRP A 69 0.62 -6.00 17.45
N ARG A 70 -0.55 -6.50 17.18
CA ARG A 70 -0.88 -7.90 17.42
C ARG A 70 -1.37 -8.49 16.10
N PRO A 71 -0.78 -9.60 15.65
CA PRO A 71 -1.26 -10.28 14.45
C PRO A 71 -2.75 -10.60 14.58
N ILE A 72 -3.49 -10.38 13.51
CA ILE A 72 -4.89 -10.79 13.46
C ILE A 72 -4.91 -12.33 13.49
N PRO A 73 -5.74 -12.97 14.36
CA PRO A 73 -5.84 -14.42 14.35
C PRO A 73 -6.15 -14.94 12.95
N GLY A 74 -5.34 -15.88 12.46
CA GLY A 74 -5.46 -16.43 11.11
C GLY A 74 -4.76 -15.63 10.02
N ALA A 75 -4.12 -14.51 10.33
CA ALA A 75 -3.36 -13.71 9.35
C ALA A 75 -2.22 -14.50 8.71
N GLU A 76 -1.65 -15.45 9.44
CA GLU A 76 -0.61 -16.37 8.95
C GLU A 76 -1.11 -17.28 7.81
N GLN A 77 -2.41 -17.51 7.76
CA GLN A 77 -3.08 -18.32 6.73
C GLN A 77 -3.72 -17.46 5.64
N ALA A 78 -3.74 -16.15 5.82
CA ALA A 78 -4.20 -15.26 4.78
C ALA A 78 -3.22 -15.32 3.60
N GLU A 79 -3.74 -15.44 2.39
CA GLU A 79 -2.90 -15.28 1.21
C GLU A 79 -2.14 -13.97 1.34
N PRO A 80 -0.86 -13.93 0.90
CA PRO A 80 -0.14 -12.67 0.83
C PRO A 80 -1.07 -11.65 0.19
N PRO A 81 -1.25 -10.47 0.79
CA PRO A 81 -2.20 -9.50 0.28
C PRO A 81 -1.94 -9.15 -1.18
N TYR A 82 -0.84 -9.63 -1.72
CA TYR A 82 -0.41 -9.19 -3.02
C TYR A 82 0.53 -10.19 -3.67
N GLU A 83 0.02 -10.93 -4.65
CA GLU A 83 0.86 -11.70 -5.57
C GLU A 83 0.66 -11.13 -6.98
N LEU A 84 1.62 -10.38 -7.45
CA LEU A 84 1.79 -10.19 -8.88
C LEU A 84 2.73 -11.28 -9.37
N ARG A 85 2.16 -12.24 -10.07
CA ARG A 85 2.97 -13.30 -10.66
C ARG A 85 3.92 -12.71 -11.69
N ALA A 86 5.19 -13.06 -11.58
CA ALA A 86 6.19 -12.66 -12.55
C ALA A 86 5.72 -13.08 -13.96
N GLY A 87 5.73 -12.15 -14.90
CA GLY A 87 5.43 -12.41 -16.30
C GLY A 87 3.99 -12.20 -16.75
N THR A 88 3.02 -11.95 -15.84
CA THR A 88 1.65 -11.66 -16.26
C THR A 88 1.28 -10.22 -15.92
N GLY A 89 1.19 -9.40 -16.96
CA GLY A 89 0.58 -8.08 -16.85
C GLY A 89 1.36 -7.02 -16.09
N ARG A 90 2.66 -7.22 -15.86
CA ARG A 90 3.50 -6.20 -15.25
C ARG A 90 3.79 -5.10 -16.26
N ARG A 91 3.39 -3.88 -15.93
CA ARG A 91 3.64 -2.70 -16.74
C ARG A 91 4.67 -1.84 -16.05
N GLY A 92 5.39 -1.04 -16.85
CA GLY A 92 6.42 -0.14 -16.35
C GLY A 92 7.81 -0.72 -16.46
N PRO A 93 8.83 0.08 -16.09
CA PRO A 93 10.23 -0.33 -16.18
C PRO A 93 10.54 -1.55 -15.32
N ALA A 94 11.21 -2.52 -15.88
CA ALA A 94 11.56 -3.77 -15.19
C ALA A 94 12.37 -3.51 -13.92
N GLU A 95 13.20 -2.47 -13.90
CA GLU A 95 14.09 -2.13 -12.78
C GLU A 95 13.34 -1.64 -11.54
N LEU A 96 12.09 -1.21 -11.65
CA LEU A 96 11.29 -0.74 -10.51
C LEU A 96 10.55 -1.87 -9.80
N TRP A 97 10.34 -2.99 -10.45
CA TRP A 97 9.59 -4.10 -9.88
C TRP A 97 10.30 -4.82 -8.73
N PRO A 98 11.63 -5.04 -8.76
CA PRO A 98 12.31 -5.66 -7.62
C PRO A 98 12.13 -4.89 -6.31
N ARG A 99 12.18 -3.56 -6.34
CA ARG A 99 11.95 -2.72 -5.16
C ARG A 99 10.51 -2.86 -4.66
N PHE A 100 9.56 -2.85 -5.58
CA PHE A 100 8.14 -3.04 -5.24
C PHE A 100 7.91 -4.43 -4.61
N ASP A 101 8.43 -5.48 -5.21
CA ASP A 101 8.29 -6.85 -4.72
C ASP A 101 8.95 -7.01 -3.33
N GLU A 102 10.12 -6.41 -3.13
CA GLU A 102 10.81 -6.45 -1.82
C GLU A 102 10.00 -5.70 -0.77
N SER A 103 9.40 -4.57 -1.11
CA SER A 103 8.57 -3.83 -0.15
C SER A 103 7.31 -4.59 0.23
N VAL A 104 6.70 -5.33 -0.69
CA VAL A 104 5.57 -6.23 -0.39
C VAL A 104 6.02 -7.37 0.54
N ALA A 105 7.15 -7.98 0.25
CA ALA A 105 7.71 -9.04 1.10
C ALA A 105 8.03 -8.52 2.51
N ALA A 106 8.60 -7.32 2.61
CA ALA A 106 8.88 -6.69 3.90
C ALA A 106 7.61 -6.41 4.69
N LEU A 107 6.55 -5.95 4.02
CA LEU A 107 5.24 -5.76 4.66
C LEU A 107 4.68 -7.07 5.17
N ASN A 108 4.72 -8.12 4.38
CA ASN A 108 4.23 -9.44 4.80
C ASN A 108 4.99 -9.95 6.03
N ARG A 109 6.29 -9.75 6.10
CA ARG A 109 7.09 -10.08 7.29
C ARG A 109 6.71 -9.23 8.49
N ALA A 110 6.53 -7.93 8.30
CA ALA A 110 6.18 -6.99 9.37
C ALA A 110 4.82 -7.31 9.99
N ILE A 111 3.83 -7.66 9.17
CA ILE A 111 2.47 -8.00 9.62
C ILE A 111 2.47 -9.21 10.56
N THR A 112 3.38 -10.16 10.37
CA THR A 112 3.49 -11.33 11.23
C THR A 112 4.26 -11.04 12.53
N GLY A 113 4.90 -9.89 12.65
CA GLY A 113 5.61 -9.46 13.84
C GLY A 113 4.70 -8.73 14.84
N SER A 114 5.30 -8.17 15.88
CA SER A 114 4.58 -7.47 16.96
C SER A 114 5.00 -6.01 17.13
N ASP A 115 5.69 -5.42 16.17
CA ASP A 115 6.23 -4.08 16.26
C ASP A 115 5.53 -3.12 15.30
N ALA A 116 4.74 -2.20 15.87
CA ALA A 116 4.01 -1.20 15.10
C ALA A 116 4.92 -0.28 14.28
N ALA A 117 6.11 0.04 14.78
CA ALA A 117 7.09 0.85 14.05
C ALA A 117 7.58 0.15 12.79
N VAL A 118 7.82 -1.15 12.86
CA VAL A 118 8.24 -1.96 11.71
C VAL A 118 7.12 -2.04 10.68
N VAL A 119 5.87 -2.18 11.12
CA VAL A 119 4.71 -2.17 10.22
C VAL A 119 4.59 -0.82 9.50
N ALA A 120 4.71 0.29 10.24
CA ALA A 120 4.66 1.64 9.68
C ALA A 120 5.75 1.86 8.63
N ASP A 121 6.99 1.48 8.94
CA ASP A 121 8.11 1.59 8.00
C ASP A 121 7.89 0.78 6.74
N ALA A 122 7.36 -0.43 6.87
CA ALA A 122 7.06 -1.30 5.73
C ALA A 122 6.00 -0.70 4.81
N PHE A 123 4.94 -0.11 5.37
CA PHE A 123 3.94 0.60 4.58
C PHE A 123 4.53 1.83 3.88
N GLY A 124 5.42 2.57 4.55
CA GLY A 124 6.12 3.71 3.96
C GLY A 124 6.97 3.32 2.75
N GLU A 125 7.73 2.26 2.85
CA GLU A 125 8.53 1.73 1.75
C GLU A 125 7.65 1.29 0.57
N LEU A 126 6.55 0.62 0.85
CA LEU A 126 5.61 0.20 -0.18
C LEU A 126 4.95 1.39 -0.86
N SER A 127 4.57 2.41 -0.09
CA SER A 127 4.01 3.66 -0.64
C SER A 127 4.96 4.31 -1.64
N GLU A 128 6.23 4.44 -1.28
CA GLU A 128 7.25 5.03 -2.16
C GLU A 128 7.47 4.18 -3.42
N ALA A 129 7.58 2.89 -3.28
CA ALA A 129 7.77 1.98 -4.41
C ALA A 129 6.57 1.98 -5.37
N ALA A 130 5.36 1.97 -4.84
CA ALA A 130 4.14 2.04 -5.63
C ALA A 130 4.00 3.38 -6.35
N SER A 131 4.34 4.48 -5.69
CA SER A 131 4.31 5.83 -6.29
C SER A 131 5.30 5.96 -7.44
N ALA A 132 6.53 5.49 -7.26
CA ALA A 132 7.56 5.50 -8.30
C ALA A 132 7.12 4.69 -9.54
N LEU A 133 6.56 3.53 -9.30
CA LEU A 133 6.06 2.66 -10.38
C LEU A 133 4.85 3.30 -11.08
N ALA A 134 3.92 3.91 -10.32
CA ALA A 134 2.77 4.61 -10.88
C ALA A 134 3.19 5.76 -11.80
N ASP A 135 4.17 6.57 -11.38
CA ASP A 135 4.68 7.68 -12.17
C ASP A 135 5.33 7.19 -13.46
N ALA A 136 6.09 6.10 -13.40
CA ALA A 136 6.75 5.52 -14.58
C ALA A 136 5.71 4.96 -15.57
N VAL A 137 4.70 4.26 -15.09
CA VAL A 137 3.61 3.73 -15.93
C VAL A 137 2.83 4.88 -16.57
N ALA A 138 2.53 5.94 -15.81
CA ALA A 138 1.84 7.11 -16.34
C ALA A 138 2.62 7.78 -17.46
N ARG A 139 3.95 7.90 -17.32
CA ARG A 139 4.81 8.46 -18.37
C ARG A 139 4.81 7.58 -19.63
N GLU A 140 4.83 6.27 -19.47
CA GLU A 140 4.72 5.34 -20.59
C GLU A 140 3.38 5.48 -21.32
N ASP A 141 2.28 5.61 -20.58
CA ASP A 141 0.94 5.81 -21.14
C ASP A 141 0.84 7.13 -21.91
N GLU A 142 1.40 8.20 -21.37
CA GLU A 142 1.45 9.51 -22.05
C GLU A 142 2.26 9.43 -23.34
N ALA A 143 3.42 8.78 -23.31
CA ALA A 143 4.26 8.59 -24.50
C ALA A 143 3.55 7.75 -25.57
N ALA A 144 2.84 6.69 -25.16
CA ALA A 144 2.05 5.87 -26.08
C ALA A 144 0.89 6.65 -26.68
N GLY A 145 0.20 7.45 -25.87
CA GLY A 145 -0.88 8.34 -26.34
C GLY A 145 -0.39 9.39 -27.32
N ALA A 146 0.76 10.02 -27.06
CA ALA A 146 1.38 10.98 -27.95
C ALA A 146 1.78 10.36 -29.29
N ARG A 147 2.36 9.16 -29.28
CA ARG A 147 2.71 8.43 -30.50
C ARG A 147 1.47 8.09 -31.34
N THR A 148 0.39 7.67 -30.70
CA THR A 148 -0.86 7.36 -31.38
C THR A 148 -1.46 8.61 -32.00
N ALA A 149 -1.51 9.74 -31.28
CA ALA A 149 -2.00 11.02 -31.77
C ALA A 149 -1.16 11.51 -32.97
N SER A 150 0.15 11.38 -32.93
CA SER A 150 1.05 11.75 -34.02
C SER A 150 0.78 10.91 -35.29
N ARG A 151 0.56 9.61 -35.15
CA ARG A 151 0.20 8.73 -36.28
C ARG A 151 -1.14 9.08 -36.88
N THR A 152 -2.13 9.46 -36.06
CA THR A 152 -3.47 9.83 -36.51
C THR A 152 -3.46 11.18 -37.24
N ALA A 153 -2.59 12.09 -36.83
CA ALA A 153 -2.46 13.44 -37.42
C ALA A 153 -1.69 13.45 -38.74
N ALA A 154 -0.98 12.37 -39.05
CA ALA A 154 -0.31 12.20 -40.34
C ALA A 154 -1.29 11.60 -41.39
#